data_5d5c851202ce6c385c6c2ab3b4493bcb
#
_entry.id   5d5c851202ce6c385c6c2ab3b4493bcb
#
_cell.length_a   1.000
_cell.length_b   1.000
_cell.length_c   1.000
_cell.angle_alpha   90.00
_cell.angle_beta   90.00
_cell.angle_gamma   90.00
#
_symmetry.space_group_name_H-M   'P 1'
#
loop_
_entity.id
_entity.type
_entity.pdbx_description
1 polymer ?
#
loop_
_entity_poly.entity_id
_entity_poly.type
_entity_poly.pdbx_seq_one_letter_code
_entity_poly.pdbx_strand_id
1 'polypeptide(L)'
;MYAQNVQRLETNPSFKGISIGMPISSIIDKLTYERTVNGFTLYTTTNSYYCSVFNIKMDYVRVAVKNGKVHTVEAIRMVKATEENPTIFNADELETIKAGLVSQYGEPTHGLRNDTSKYSRFGFQWQAESKQVCCFMDFYGTFEGYKLKYSLSEFSLDY
;
A
#
# COMPACT_ATOMS: atom_id res chain seq x y z
N MET A 1 22.56 0.85 12.58
CA MET A 1 22.23 0.18 11.31
C MET A 1 20.78 0.35 10.89
N TYR A 2 19.84 0.31 11.80
CA TYR A 2 18.41 0.53 11.48
C TYR A 2 18.13 1.91 10.87
N ALA A 3 18.75 2.97 11.39
CA ALA A 3 18.57 4.33 10.90
C ALA A 3 18.99 4.53 9.43
N GLN A 4 20.01 3.81 8.95
CA GLN A 4 20.48 3.92 7.58
C GLN A 4 19.54 3.29 6.55
N ASN A 5 18.88 2.18 6.92
CA ASN A 5 17.97 1.50 6.01
C ASN A 5 16.64 2.25 5.86
N VAL A 6 16.12 2.78 6.95
CA VAL A 6 14.91 3.62 6.91
C VAL A 6 15.17 4.95 6.18
N GLN A 7 16.40 5.46 6.22
CA GLN A 7 16.78 6.66 5.49
C GLN A 7 16.63 6.51 3.97
N ARG A 8 16.74 5.31 3.44
CA ARG A 8 16.46 5.03 2.02
C ARG A 8 15.01 5.35 1.65
N LEU A 9 14.08 5.11 2.56
CA LEU A 9 12.68 5.46 2.35
C LEU A 9 12.49 6.97 2.23
N GLU A 10 13.23 7.76 3.02
CA GLU A 10 13.17 9.22 2.95
C GLU A 10 13.75 9.75 1.64
N THR A 11 14.88 9.20 1.19
CA THR A 11 15.61 9.71 0.03
C THR A 11 15.11 9.17 -1.30
N ASN A 12 14.50 7.98 -1.33
CA ASN A 12 13.98 7.36 -2.55
C ASN A 12 12.62 6.68 -2.32
N PRO A 13 11.57 7.45 -2.00
CA PRO A 13 10.23 6.91 -1.76
C PRO A 13 9.52 6.63 -3.08
N SER A 14 9.88 5.53 -3.74
CA SER A 14 9.32 5.19 -5.05
C SER A 14 8.80 3.76 -5.13
N PHE A 15 7.74 3.59 -5.91
CA PHE A 15 7.16 2.31 -6.27
C PHE A 15 7.09 2.21 -7.80
N LYS A 16 7.93 1.36 -8.38
CA LYS A 16 7.97 1.10 -9.83
C LYS A 16 8.01 2.37 -10.69
N GLY A 17 8.88 3.30 -10.29
CA GLY A 17 9.04 4.57 -10.99
C GLY A 17 8.03 5.66 -10.59
N ILE A 18 7.06 5.35 -9.75
CA ILE A 18 6.16 6.34 -9.19
C ILE A 18 6.74 6.83 -7.87
N SER A 19 7.27 8.04 -7.87
CA SER A 19 7.90 8.63 -6.67
C SER A 19 6.92 9.55 -5.95
N ILE A 20 6.94 9.49 -4.61
CA ILE A 20 6.19 10.45 -3.80
C ILE A 20 6.74 11.86 -4.06
N GLY A 21 5.84 12.81 -4.29
CA GLY A 21 6.18 14.20 -4.60
C GLY A 21 6.37 14.52 -6.09
N MET A 22 6.41 13.51 -6.96
CA MET A 22 6.52 13.77 -8.41
C MET A 22 5.24 14.40 -8.97
N PRO A 23 5.34 15.22 -10.04
CA PRO A 23 4.16 15.74 -10.72
C PRO A 23 3.33 14.61 -11.34
N ILE A 24 2.02 14.63 -11.14
CA ILE A 24 1.12 13.63 -11.73
C ILE A 24 1.16 13.66 -13.27
N SER A 25 1.44 14.80 -13.87
CA SER A 25 1.56 14.95 -15.33
C SER A 25 2.58 14.00 -15.96
N SER A 26 3.56 13.54 -15.19
CA SER A 26 4.58 12.60 -15.66
C SER A 26 4.06 11.19 -15.91
N ILE A 27 2.93 10.80 -15.30
CA ILE A 27 2.40 9.43 -15.36
C ILE A 27 0.88 9.38 -15.63
N ILE A 28 0.22 10.52 -15.76
CA ILE A 28 -1.25 10.59 -15.87
C ILE A 28 -1.80 9.80 -17.06
N ASP A 29 -1.06 9.69 -18.13
CA ASP A 29 -1.45 8.94 -19.35
C ASP A 29 -1.51 7.42 -19.10
N LYS A 30 -0.89 6.94 -18.04
CA LYS A 30 -0.88 5.51 -17.66
C LYS A 30 -1.94 5.17 -16.61
N LEU A 31 -2.68 6.15 -16.16
CA LEU A 31 -3.65 6.04 -15.07
C LEU A 31 -5.05 6.39 -15.54
N THR A 32 -6.04 5.85 -14.85
CA THR A 32 -7.45 6.18 -15.05
C THR A 32 -7.99 6.95 -13.85
N TYR A 33 -8.66 8.07 -14.09
CA TYR A 33 -9.31 8.82 -13.02
C TYR A 33 -10.37 7.96 -12.32
N GLU A 34 -10.36 7.94 -11.01
CA GLU A 34 -11.36 7.24 -10.20
C GLU A 34 -12.37 8.22 -9.60
N ARG A 35 -11.89 9.11 -8.73
CA ARG A 35 -12.73 10.10 -8.03
C ARG A 35 -11.87 11.14 -7.32
N THR A 36 -12.54 12.18 -6.83
CA THR A 36 -11.93 13.17 -5.92
C THR A 36 -12.61 13.07 -4.56
N VAL A 37 -11.83 13.03 -3.50
CA VAL A 37 -12.31 12.91 -2.13
C VAL A 37 -11.37 13.62 -1.17
N ASN A 38 -11.92 14.45 -0.27
CA ASN A 38 -11.16 15.15 0.77
C ASN A 38 -9.93 15.92 0.26
N GLY A 39 -10.02 16.52 -0.92
CA GLY A 39 -8.91 17.28 -1.53
C GLY A 39 -7.89 16.43 -2.27
N PHE A 40 -8.06 15.12 -2.29
CA PHE A 40 -7.24 14.21 -3.09
C PHE A 40 -7.95 13.83 -4.38
N THR A 41 -7.18 13.74 -5.47
CA THR A 41 -7.64 13.13 -6.70
C THR A 41 -7.07 11.72 -6.78
N LEU A 42 -7.93 10.72 -6.96
CA LEU A 42 -7.55 9.32 -7.00
C LEU A 42 -7.54 8.81 -8.42
N TYR A 43 -6.45 8.14 -8.78
CA TYR A 43 -6.26 7.46 -10.06
C TYR A 43 -5.97 5.99 -9.81
N THR A 44 -6.31 5.14 -10.76
CA THR A 44 -6.04 3.71 -10.68
C THR A 44 -5.39 3.18 -11.96
N THR A 45 -4.72 2.06 -11.83
CA THR A 45 -4.24 1.27 -12.97
C THR A 45 -4.34 -0.21 -12.65
N THR A 46 -4.65 -1.01 -13.67
CA THR A 46 -4.62 -2.47 -13.63
C THR A 46 -3.48 -3.03 -14.48
N ASN A 47 -2.60 -2.17 -14.97
CA ASN A 47 -1.44 -2.58 -15.78
C ASN A 47 -0.58 -3.57 -14.99
N SER A 48 -0.26 -4.70 -15.59
CA SER A 48 0.46 -5.79 -14.93
C SER A 48 1.85 -5.41 -14.43
N TYR A 49 2.52 -4.44 -15.05
CA TYR A 49 3.80 -3.93 -14.58
C TYR A 49 3.70 -3.33 -13.18
N TYR A 50 2.63 -2.54 -12.92
CA TYR A 50 2.43 -1.92 -11.61
C TYR A 50 1.79 -2.86 -10.60
N CYS A 51 1.01 -3.83 -11.05
CA CYS A 51 0.21 -4.71 -10.19
C CYS A 51 0.99 -5.95 -9.73
N SER A 52 2.20 -5.73 -9.22
CA SER A 52 3.03 -6.79 -8.63
C SER A 52 3.87 -6.22 -7.50
N VAL A 53 3.84 -6.86 -6.34
CA VAL A 53 4.63 -6.48 -5.16
C VAL A 53 5.34 -7.72 -4.67
N PHE A 54 6.67 -7.76 -4.77
CA PHE A 54 7.49 -8.92 -4.39
C PHE A 54 6.94 -10.24 -4.98
N ASN A 55 6.60 -10.22 -6.28
CA ASN A 55 6.01 -11.34 -7.03
C ASN A 55 4.57 -11.72 -6.63
N ILE A 56 3.93 -10.96 -5.77
CA ILE A 56 2.51 -11.12 -5.46
C ILE A 56 1.70 -10.28 -6.44
N LYS A 57 0.78 -10.91 -7.15
CA LYS A 57 -0.11 -10.23 -8.08
C LYS A 57 -1.15 -9.42 -7.29
N MET A 58 -1.24 -8.14 -7.60
CA MET A 58 -2.24 -7.23 -7.03
C MET A 58 -3.36 -7.00 -8.06
N ASP A 59 -4.55 -6.67 -7.58
CA ASP A 59 -5.69 -6.42 -8.46
C ASP A 59 -5.61 -5.06 -9.12
N TYR A 60 -5.19 -4.04 -8.38
CA TYR A 60 -5.00 -2.70 -8.94
C TYR A 60 -4.03 -1.88 -8.07
N VAL A 61 -3.52 -0.83 -8.66
CA VAL A 61 -2.74 0.19 -7.95
C VAL A 61 -3.52 1.50 -7.98
N ARG A 62 -3.60 2.16 -6.83
CA ARG A 62 -4.21 3.49 -6.67
C ARG A 62 -3.12 4.52 -6.39
N VAL A 63 -3.22 5.66 -7.05
CA VAL A 63 -2.36 6.82 -6.81
C VAL A 63 -3.23 7.96 -6.31
N ALA A 64 -2.93 8.46 -5.12
CA ALA A 64 -3.59 9.64 -4.56
C ALA A 64 -2.73 10.87 -4.81
N VAL A 65 -3.33 11.91 -5.34
CA VAL A 65 -2.67 13.14 -5.77
C VAL A 65 -3.22 14.32 -4.97
N LYS A 66 -2.33 15.14 -4.46
CA LYS A 66 -2.66 16.40 -3.78
C LYS A 66 -1.82 17.53 -4.37
N ASN A 67 -2.48 18.64 -4.72
CA ASN A 67 -1.81 19.78 -5.34
C ASN A 67 -0.97 19.42 -6.58
N GLY A 68 -1.48 18.49 -7.41
CA GLY A 68 -0.81 18.05 -8.62
C GLY A 68 0.38 17.13 -8.44
N LYS A 69 0.68 16.68 -7.21
CA LYS A 69 1.81 15.82 -6.88
C LYS A 69 1.33 14.51 -6.26
N VAL A 70 2.06 13.43 -6.54
CA VAL A 70 1.82 12.13 -5.95
C VAL A 70 2.04 12.19 -4.44
N HIS A 71 1.01 11.85 -3.69
CA HIS A 71 1.03 11.79 -2.23
C HIS A 71 1.12 10.36 -1.71
N THR A 72 0.40 9.44 -2.35
CA THR A 72 0.30 8.04 -1.92
C THR A 72 0.24 7.12 -3.12
N VAL A 73 0.91 5.98 -3.01
CA VAL A 73 0.78 4.85 -3.96
C VAL A 73 0.35 3.63 -3.16
N GLU A 74 -0.76 3.01 -3.52
CA GLU A 74 -1.26 1.79 -2.89
C GLU A 74 -1.38 0.67 -3.91
N ALA A 75 -0.83 -0.49 -3.62
CA ALA A 75 -1.12 -1.72 -4.36
C ALA A 75 -2.11 -2.54 -3.52
N ILE A 76 -3.19 -2.99 -4.14
CA ILE A 76 -4.32 -3.61 -3.44
C ILE A 76 -4.65 -4.95 -4.07
N ARG A 77 -4.73 -5.97 -3.24
CA ARG A 77 -5.27 -7.28 -3.58
C ARG A 77 -6.53 -7.55 -2.77
N MET A 78 -7.62 -7.87 -3.48
CA MET A 78 -8.88 -8.25 -2.88
C MET A 78 -9.00 -9.77 -2.90
N VAL A 79 -9.19 -10.37 -1.75
CA VAL A 79 -9.42 -11.82 -1.64
C VAL A 79 -10.79 -12.04 -1.02
N LYS A 80 -11.67 -12.71 -1.77
CA LYS A 80 -13.02 -13.03 -1.31
C LYS A 80 -13.05 -14.44 -0.72
N ALA A 81 -13.75 -14.60 0.41
CA ALA A 81 -14.10 -15.92 0.88
C ALA A 81 -15.09 -16.56 -0.10
N THR A 82 -14.93 -17.87 -0.37
CA THR A 82 -15.83 -18.64 -1.20
C THR A 82 -16.52 -19.71 -0.34
N GLU A 83 -17.62 -20.29 -0.84
CA GLU A 83 -18.28 -21.41 -0.15
C GLU A 83 -17.33 -22.61 0.02
N GLU A 84 -16.42 -22.83 -0.93
CA GLU A 84 -15.41 -23.89 -0.86
C GLU A 84 -14.28 -23.56 0.11
N ASN A 85 -14.06 -22.28 0.41
CA ASN A 85 -12.95 -21.81 1.24
C ASN A 85 -13.38 -20.63 2.12
N PRO A 86 -14.21 -20.89 3.16
CA PRO A 86 -14.80 -19.83 3.97
C PRO A 86 -13.81 -19.09 4.88
N THR A 87 -12.59 -19.63 5.03
CA THR A 87 -11.55 -19.04 5.86
C THR A 87 -10.24 -18.94 5.09
N ILE A 88 -10.20 -18.06 4.08
CA ILE A 88 -8.94 -17.78 3.41
C ILE A 88 -8.19 -16.70 4.19
N PHE A 89 -7.48 -17.13 5.20
CA PHE A 89 -6.43 -16.33 5.81
C PHE A 89 -5.10 -16.75 5.18
N ASN A 90 -4.60 -15.98 4.23
CA ASN A 90 -3.28 -16.22 3.67
C ASN A 90 -2.27 -15.22 4.24
N ALA A 91 -1.82 -15.48 5.46
CA ALA A 91 -0.77 -14.72 6.11
C ALA A 91 0.57 -14.78 5.34
N ASP A 92 0.77 -15.79 4.51
CA ASP A 92 2.02 -15.99 3.77
C ASP A 92 2.28 -14.86 2.77
N GLU A 93 1.25 -14.31 2.15
CA GLU A 93 1.40 -13.18 1.22
C GLU A 93 1.84 -11.91 1.96
N LEU A 94 1.25 -11.63 3.12
CA LEU A 94 1.66 -10.50 3.96
C LEU A 94 3.10 -10.68 4.44
N GLU A 95 3.46 -11.87 4.88
CA GLU A 95 4.83 -12.18 5.33
C GLU A 95 5.84 -12.07 4.18
N THR A 96 5.47 -12.42 2.96
CA THR A 96 6.31 -12.26 1.78
C THR A 96 6.59 -10.78 1.50
N ILE A 97 5.58 -9.92 1.55
CA ILE A 97 5.74 -8.47 1.38
C ILE A 97 6.58 -7.91 2.52
N LYS A 98 6.30 -8.31 3.75
CA LYS A 98 7.10 -7.91 4.92
C LYS A 98 8.57 -8.25 4.74
N ALA A 99 8.88 -9.49 4.34
CA ALA A 99 10.25 -9.93 4.13
C ALA A 99 10.98 -9.11 3.07
N GLY A 100 10.28 -8.77 1.97
CA GLY A 100 10.82 -7.88 0.94
C GLY A 100 11.13 -6.47 1.47
N LEU A 101 10.24 -5.92 2.29
CA LEU A 101 10.43 -4.60 2.92
C LEU A 101 11.53 -4.64 3.99
N VAL A 102 11.64 -5.71 4.76
CA VAL A 102 12.75 -5.91 5.72
C VAL A 102 14.09 -5.93 4.98
N SER A 103 14.16 -6.58 3.83
CA SER A 103 15.37 -6.60 3.00
C SER A 103 15.77 -5.20 2.54
N GLN A 104 14.81 -4.31 2.29
CA GLN A 104 15.07 -2.93 1.82
C GLN A 104 15.31 -1.94 2.95
N TYR A 105 14.53 -2.03 4.03
CA TYR A 105 14.43 -0.99 5.05
C TYR A 105 14.75 -1.47 6.48
N GLY A 106 15.08 -2.73 6.65
CA GLY A 106 15.29 -3.31 7.98
C GLY A 106 13.98 -3.71 8.65
N GLU A 107 14.02 -3.95 9.95
CA GLU A 107 12.83 -4.32 10.70
C GLU A 107 11.78 -3.21 10.72
N PRO A 108 10.49 -3.55 10.78
CA PRO A 108 9.43 -2.54 10.90
C PRO A 108 9.64 -1.64 12.12
N THR A 109 9.33 -0.36 11.96
CA THR A 109 9.39 0.60 13.08
C THR A 109 8.17 0.49 13.99
N HIS A 110 7.03 0.05 13.45
CA HIS A 110 5.77 -0.08 14.17
C HIS A 110 4.98 -1.29 13.68
N GLY A 111 4.22 -1.92 14.59
CA GLY A 111 3.13 -2.79 14.22
C GLY A 111 1.87 -1.96 13.94
N LEU A 112 1.03 -2.44 13.03
CA LEU A 112 -0.28 -1.87 12.77
C LEU A 112 -1.35 -2.82 13.29
N ARG A 113 -2.19 -2.34 14.20
CA ARG A 113 -3.35 -3.06 14.66
C ARG A 113 -4.49 -2.10 14.96
N ASN A 114 -5.64 -2.35 14.35
CA ASN A 114 -6.85 -1.59 14.62
C ASN A 114 -8.04 -2.53 14.50
N ASP A 115 -8.72 -2.77 15.61
CA ASP A 115 -9.88 -3.65 15.68
C ASP A 115 -11.12 -2.84 16.01
N THR A 116 -12.13 -2.95 15.15
CA THR A 116 -13.49 -2.44 15.40
C THR A 116 -14.49 -3.57 15.26
N SER A 117 -15.75 -3.34 15.58
CA SER A 117 -16.81 -4.36 15.44
C SER A 117 -17.04 -4.81 13.99
N LYS A 118 -16.63 -4.01 13.01
CA LYS A 118 -16.88 -4.28 11.57
C LYS A 118 -15.61 -4.45 10.76
N TYR A 119 -14.44 -4.20 11.36
CA TYR A 119 -13.21 -4.05 10.61
C TYR A 119 -12.01 -4.33 11.50
N SER A 120 -11.05 -5.07 10.99
CA SER A 120 -9.77 -5.31 11.65
C SER A 120 -8.64 -5.06 10.67
N ARG A 121 -7.61 -4.36 11.14
CA ARG A 121 -6.37 -4.15 10.40
C ARG A 121 -5.20 -4.78 11.15
N PHE A 122 -4.33 -5.45 10.41
CA PHE A 122 -3.12 -6.07 10.95
C PHE A 122 -1.99 -5.93 9.95
N GLY A 123 -0.84 -5.49 10.40
CA GLY A 123 0.33 -5.37 9.54
C GLY A 123 1.51 -4.68 10.16
N PHE A 124 2.31 -4.04 9.30
CA PHE A 124 3.60 -3.48 9.66
C PHE A 124 3.83 -2.14 8.98
N GLN A 125 4.57 -1.27 9.66
CA GLN A 125 4.90 0.07 9.18
C GLN A 125 6.39 0.34 9.31
N TRP A 126 6.94 0.97 8.30
CA TRP A 126 8.28 1.56 8.30
C TRP A 126 8.11 3.07 8.17
N GLN A 127 8.60 3.80 9.15
CA GLN A 127 8.43 5.24 9.21
C GLN A 127 9.79 5.92 9.17
N ALA A 128 10.03 6.73 8.14
CA ALA A 128 11.16 7.64 8.04
C ALA A 128 10.75 9.02 8.57
N GLU A 129 11.51 10.07 8.27
CA GLU A 129 11.23 11.42 8.77
C GLU A 129 9.91 11.98 8.22
N SER A 130 9.69 11.91 6.90
CA SER A 130 8.47 12.42 6.26
C SER A 130 7.76 11.40 5.35
N LYS A 131 8.31 10.20 5.23
CA LYS A 131 7.79 9.15 4.36
C LYS A 131 7.53 7.89 5.16
N GLN A 132 6.55 7.13 4.72
CA GLN A 132 6.23 5.84 5.32
C GLN A 132 5.89 4.80 4.26
N VAL A 133 6.13 3.55 4.57
CA VAL A 133 5.62 2.41 3.84
C VAL A 133 4.94 1.46 4.80
N CYS A 134 3.82 0.89 4.39
CA CYS A 134 3.05 -0.04 5.18
C CYS A 134 2.70 -1.27 4.34
N CYS A 135 2.64 -2.42 4.98
CA CYS A 135 1.97 -3.58 4.43
C CYS A 135 1.00 -4.12 5.47
N PHE A 136 -0.23 -4.36 5.08
CA PHE A 136 -1.26 -4.76 6.03
C PHE A 136 -2.43 -5.48 5.36
N MET A 137 -3.16 -6.22 6.17
CA MET A 137 -4.41 -6.86 5.80
C MET A 137 -5.57 -6.16 6.49
N ASP A 138 -6.60 -5.85 5.72
CA ASP A 138 -7.87 -5.34 6.22
C ASP A 138 -8.93 -6.43 6.09
N PHE A 139 -9.51 -6.82 7.22
CA PHE A 139 -10.61 -7.78 7.29
C PHE A 139 -11.91 -7.04 7.50
N TYR A 140 -12.93 -7.40 6.75
CA TYR A 140 -14.28 -6.87 6.91
C TYR A 140 -15.15 -7.91 7.62
N GLY A 141 -15.79 -7.52 8.71
CA GLY A 141 -16.35 -8.40 9.75
C GLY A 141 -17.41 -9.44 9.39
N THR A 142 -17.91 -9.52 8.18
CA THR A 142 -18.89 -10.52 7.79
C THR A 142 -18.59 -11.18 6.44
N PHE A 143 -17.28 -11.46 6.23
CA PHE A 143 -17.03 -12.48 5.26
C PHE A 143 -16.91 -12.19 3.82
N GLU A 144 -16.70 -10.97 3.42
CA GLU A 144 -16.42 -10.67 2.03
C GLU A 144 -14.93 -10.82 1.67
N GLY A 145 -14.11 -11.28 2.63
CA GLY A 145 -12.69 -11.47 2.40
C GLY A 145 -11.81 -10.43 3.06
N TYR A 146 -10.61 -10.27 2.53
CA TYR A 146 -9.66 -9.28 3.04
C TYR A 146 -9.01 -8.50 1.89
N LYS A 147 -8.49 -7.33 2.22
CA LYS A 147 -7.60 -6.58 1.35
C LYS A 147 -6.17 -6.69 1.85
N LEU A 148 -5.29 -7.16 0.99
CA LEU A 148 -3.86 -7.06 1.22
C LEU A 148 -3.39 -5.77 0.57
N LYS A 149 -2.75 -4.90 1.35
CA LYS A 149 -2.26 -3.60 0.86
C LYS A 149 -0.77 -3.42 1.09
N TYR A 150 -0.11 -2.94 0.08
CA TYR A 150 1.17 -2.24 0.16
C TYR A 150 0.88 -0.75 -0.04
N SER A 151 1.38 0.10 0.83
CA SER A 151 1.14 1.54 0.74
C SER A 151 2.43 2.32 1.00
N LEU A 152 2.75 3.23 0.09
CA LEU A 152 3.86 4.17 0.20
C LEU A 152 3.29 5.58 0.19
N SER A 153 3.60 6.40 1.19
CA SER A 153 3.01 7.74 1.31
C SER A 153 3.90 8.73 2.05
N GLU A 154 3.59 10.01 1.86
CA GLU A 154 3.94 11.02 2.85
C GLU A 154 3.14 10.77 4.13
N PHE A 155 3.54 11.41 5.24
CA PHE A 155 2.81 11.29 6.50
C PHE A 155 1.34 11.67 6.32
N SER A 156 0.47 10.90 6.96
CA SER A 156 -0.98 10.97 7.00
C SER A 156 -1.71 10.46 5.75
N LEU A 157 -2.37 9.32 5.92
CA LEU A 157 -3.31 8.73 4.96
C LEU A 157 -4.71 9.27 5.24
N ASP A 158 -4.95 10.55 4.97
CA ASP A 158 -6.21 11.22 5.30
C ASP A 158 -7.18 11.32 4.12
N TYR A 159 -7.38 10.23 3.40
CA TYR A 159 -8.38 10.22 2.33
C TYR A 159 -9.33 9.04 2.39
#